data_6986930b165deb9da6aa744c91830c64
#
_entry.id   6986930b165deb9da6aa744c91830c64
#
_cell.length_a   1.000
_cell.length_b   1.000
_cell.length_c   1.000
_cell.angle_alpha   90.00
_cell.angle_beta   90.00
_cell.angle_gamma   90.00
#
_symmetry.space_group_name_H-M   'P 1'
#
loop_
_entity.id
_entity.type
_entity.pdbx_description
1 polymer ?
#
loop_
_entity_poly.entity_id
_entity_poly.type
_entity_poly.pdbx_seq_one_letter_code
_entity_poly.pdbx_strand_id
1 'polypeptide(L)'
;TKFARAYWHWFFLIQPYPLPEQIISKDPEAFWKLKCFNQTRGKNPFSKEALAEYLDAFKQADTIHSSCEDYRAAASIDIEHDNADQEKKLLMPILALWAKHGVIETCFDALKLWRLRANQVEGEALQAGHYMAEEIPDEVAARMSDFFLTV
;
A
#
# COMPACT_ATOMS: atom_id res chain seq x y z
N THR A 1 -1.91 -1.26 18.81
CA THR A 1 -1.37 0.13 18.96
C THR A 1 -0.29 0.44 17.90
N LYS A 2 0.64 -0.48 17.58
CA LYS A 2 1.65 -0.29 16.51
C LYS A 2 1.00 -0.02 15.15
N PHE A 3 0.08 -0.89 14.73
CA PHE A 3 -0.66 -0.75 13.47
C PHE A 3 -1.38 0.60 13.39
N ALA A 4 -2.15 0.96 14.42
CA ALA A 4 -2.91 2.21 14.44
C ALA A 4 -2.03 3.46 14.35
N ARG A 5 -0.81 3.43 14.92
CA ARG A 5 0.13 4.56 14.81
C ARG A 5 0.75 4.67 13.41
N ALA A 6 1.09 3.54 12.81
CA ALA A 6 1.72 3.52 11.50
C ALA A 6 0.71 3.78 10.37
N TYR A 7 -0.52 3.25 10.52
CA TYR A 7 -1.58 3.34 9.53
C TYR A 7 -2.77 4.18 10.02
N TRP A 8 -2.51 5.30 10.74
CA TRP A 8 -3.50 6.24 11.22
C TRP A 8 -4.43 6.74 10.10
N HIS A 9 -3.91 6.88 8.89
CA HIS A 9 -4.63 7.34 7.72
C HIS A 9 -5.75 6.38 7.30
N TRP A 10 -5.64 5.08 7.57
CA TRP A 10 -6.73 4.14 7.34
C TRP A 10 -7.99 4.55 8.12
N PHE A 11 -7.84 4.84 9.41
CA PHE A 11 -8.97 5.23 10.27
C PHE A 11 -9.56 6.59 9.89
N PHE A 12 -8.76 7.46 9.29
CA PHE A 12 -9.18 8.76 8.80
C PHE A 12 -9.88 8.66 7.45
N LEU A 13 -9.30 7.96 6.49
CA LEU A 13 -9.79 7.90 5.11
C LEU A 13 -11.08 7.09 4.95
N ILE A 14 -11.36 6.14 5.85
CA ILE A 14 -12.62 5.39 5.86
C ILE A 14 -13.81 6.18 6.44
N GLN A 15 -13.59 7.40 6.95
CA GLN A 15 -14.69 8.20 7.48
C GLN A 15 -15.68 8.57 6.37
N PRO A 16 -16.97 8.77 6.73
CA PRO A 16 -18.00 9.12 5.75
C PRO A 16 -17.67 10.40 4.96
N TYR A 17 -18.04 10.37 3.68
CA TYR A 17 -18.03 11.58 2.85
C TYR A 17 -18.89 12.68 3.51
N PRO A 18 -18.47 13.95 3.50
CA PRO A 18 -17.28 14.50 2.84
C PRO A 18 -16.13 14.81 3.82
N LEU A 19 -16.06 14.16 4.98
CA LEU A 19 -15.15 14.57 6.07
C LEU A 19 -13.66 14.55 5.67
N PRO A 20 -13.08 13.41 5.21
CA PRO A 20 -11.66 13.41 4.85
C PRO A 20 -11.38 14.28 3.63
N GLU A 21 -12.25 14.27 2.63
CA GLU A 21 -12.09 15.07 1.41
C GLU A 21 -12.02 16.58 1.73
N GLN A 22 -12.89 17.08 2.60
CA GLN A 22 -12.91 18.48 2.99
C GLN A 22 -11.65 18.88 3.77
N ILE A 23 -11.15 18.01 4.61
CA ILE A 23 -9.93 18.26 5.38
C ILE A 23 -8.70 18.25 4.46
N ILE A 24 -8.57 17.23 3.61
CA ILE A 24 -7.46 17.07 2.69
C ILE A 24 -7.41 18.22 1.67
N SER A 25 -8.55 18.62 1.14
CA SER A 25 -8.64 19.71 0.14
C SER A 25 -8.16 21.07 0.65
N LYS A 26 -7.98 21.26 1.96
CA LYS A 26 -7.40 22.49 2.51
C LYS A 26 -5.91 22.62 2.24
N ASP A 27 -5.18 21.50 2.27
CA ASP A 27 -3.77 21.42 1.93
C ASP A 27 -3.43 19.97 1.50
N PRO A 28 -3.74 19.61 0.24
CA PRO A 28 -3.50 18.25 -0.26
C PRO A 28 -2.03 17.86 -0.23
N GLU A 29 -1.15 18.83 -0.52
CA GLU A 29 0.30 18.61 -0.56
C GLU A 29 0.85 18.29 0.84
N ALA A 30 0.48 19.07 1.86
CA ALA A 30 0.90 18.79 3.22
C ALA A 30 0.37 17.44 3.71
N PHE A 31 -0.91 17.13 3.45
CA PHE A 31 -1.47 15.82 3.80
C PHE A 31 -0.70 14.67 3.14
N TRP A 32 -0.48 14.74 1.82
CA TRP A 32 0.22 13.71 1.08
C TRP A 32 1.64 13.49 1.62
N LYS A 33 2.40 14.57 1.82
CA LYS A 33 3.76 14.52 2.37
C LYS A 33 3.79 13.93 3.78
N LEU A 34 2.91 14.38 4.67
CA LEU A 34 2.84 13.85 6.04
C LEU A 34 2.49 12.35 6.05
N LYS A 35 1.54 11.92 5.24
CA LYS A 35 1.18 10.52 5.10
C LYS A 35 2.35 9.69 4.57
N CYS A 36 2.95 10.09 3.45
CA CYS A 36 3.96 9.31 2.76
C CYS A 36 5.31 9.31 3.49
N PHE A 37 5.80 10.47 3.92
CA PHE A 37 7.11 10.56 4.57
C PHE A 37 7.16 9.92 5.97
N ASN A 38 6.01 9.82 6.64
CA ASN A 38 5.93 9.06 7.88
C ASN A 38 6.22 7.55 7.68
N GLN A 39 6.02 7.05 6.48
CA GLN A 39 6.25 5.63 6.13
C GLN A 39 7.65 5.35 5.57
N THR A 40 8.44 6.39 5.31
CA THR A 40 9.81 6.31 4.76
C THR A 40 10.90 6.54 5.81
N ARG A 41 10.55 6.54 7.09
CA ARG A 41 11.48 6.82 8.20
C ARG A 41 12.12 8.22 8.10
N GLY A 42 11.37 9.19 7.56
CA GLY A 42 11.80 10.58 7.42
C GLY A 42 12.73 10.84 6.23
N LYS A 43 12.99 9.84 5.38
CA LYS A 43 13.72 10.02 4.13
C LYS A 43 12.74 10.30 2.99
N ASN A 44 13.15 11.07 2.01
CA ASN A 44 12.42 11.23 0.76
C ASN A 44 12.97 10.19 -0.25
N PRO A 45 12.20 9.13 -0.57
CA PRO A 45 12.64 8.13 -1.55
C PRO A 45 12.31 8.54 -2.99
N PHE A 46 11.44 9.55 -3.16
CA PHE A 46 10.94 9.96 -4.46
C PHE A 46 11.93 10.84 -5.18
N SER A 47 12.13 10.63 -6.49
CA SER A 47 12.82 11.60 -7.32
C SER A 47 12.05 12.93 -7.34
N LYS A 48 12.70 14.01 -7.74
CA LYS A 48 12.05 15.32 -7.80
C LYS A 48 10.90 15.32 -8.81
N GLU A 49 11.10 14.64 -9.92
CA GLU A 49 10.15 14.50 -11.01
C GLU A 49 8.94 13.66 -10.57
N ALA A 50 9.17 12.47 -10.02
CA ALA A 50 8.11 11.60 -9.51
C ALA A 50 7.27 12.29 -8.42
N LEU A 51 7.94 12.97 -7.48
CA LEU A 51 7.25 13.71 -6.43
C LEU A 51 6.34 14.80 -6.99
N ALA A 52 6.79 15.54 -8.01
CA ALA A 52 5.99 16.57 -8.66
C ALA A 52 4.72 15.98 -9.29
N GLU A 53 4.85 14.89 -10.04
CA GLU A 53 3.71 14.17 -10.65
C GLU A 53 2.71 13.67 -9.60
N TYR A 54 3.19 13.06 -8.52
CA TYR A 54 2.30 12.58 -7.44
C TYR A 54 1.55 13.72 -6.77
N LEU A 55 2.21 14.84 -6.51
CA LEU A 55 1.57 15.99 -5.88
C LEU A 55 0.57 16.68 -6.81
N ASP A 56 0.88 16.79 -8.10
CA ASP A 56 -0.04 17.38 -9.07
C ASP A 56 -1.28 16.51 -9.27
N ALA A 57 -1.12 15.19 -9.33
CA ALA A 57 -2.24 14.26 -9.38
C ALA A 57 -3.11 14.35 -8.12
N PHE A 58 -2.49 14.40 -6.94
CA PHE A 58 -3.22 14.40 -5.67
C PHE A 58 -3.91 15.73 -5.34
N LYS A 59 -3.58 16.83 -6.03
CA LYS A 59 -4.30 18.11 -5.91
C LYS A 59 -5.70 18.09 -6.56
N GLN A 60 -5.98 17.12 -7.42
CA GLN A 60 -7.27 17.00 -8.07
C GLN A 60 -8.34 16.50 -7.09
N ALA A 61 -9.50 17.17 -7.08
CA ALA A 61 -10.59 16.79 -6.17
C ALA A 61 -11.07 15.33 -6.38
N ASP A 62 -11.15 14.90 -7.63
CA ASP A 62 -11.56 13.55 -7.99
C ASP A 62 -10.52 12.50 -7.51
N THR A 63 -9.23 12.82 -7.56
CA THR A 63 -8.18 11.95 -7.03
C THR A 63 -8.27 11.80 -5.51
N ILE A 64 -8.53 12.89 -4.80
CA ILE A 64 -8.74 12.87 -3.35
C ILE A 64 -9.96 12.01 -3.03
N HIS A 65 -11.09 12.25 -3.71
CA HIS A 65 -12.32 11.49 -3.50
C HIS A 65 -12.13 10.00 -3.77
N SER A 66 -11.58 9.64 -4.95
CA SER A 66 -11.34 8.25 -5.32
C SER A 66 -10.39 7.56 -4.34
N SER A 67 -9.37 8.27 -3.85
CA SER A 67 -8.49 7.73 -2.81
C SER A 67 -9.24 7.40 -1.51
N CYS A 68 -10.20 8.24 -1.11
CA CYS A 68 -11.02 7.96 0.07
C CYS A 68 -11.98 6.79 -0.18
N GLU A 69 -12.61 6.72 -1.37
CA GLU A 69 -13.49 5.60 -1.73
C GLU A 69 -12.78 4.26 -1.76
N ASP A 70 -11.52 4.22 -2.22
CA ASP A 70 -10.68 3.02 -2.18
C ASP A 70 -10.51 2.48 -0.73
N TYR A 71 -10.21 3.37 0.21
CA TYR A 71 -10.15 2.99 1.63
C TYR A 71 -11.50 2.58 2.21
N ARG A 72 -12.60 3.23 1.80
CA ARG A 72 -13.96 2.85 2.23
C ARG A 72 -14.34 1.47 1.70
N ALA A 73 -14.02 1.18 0.45
CA ALA A 73 -14.22 -0.14 -0.14
C ALA A 73 -13.45 -1.22 0.65
N ALA A 74 -12.17 -0.96 0.95
CA ALA A 74 -11.34 -1.86 1.74
C ALA A 74 -11.86 -2.12 3.17
N ALA A 75 -12.66 -1.20 3.73
CA ALA A 75 -13.28 -1.33 5.04
C ALA A 75 -14.72 -1.89 4.98
N SER A 76 -15.26 -2.20 3.82
CA SER A 76 -16.65 -2.62 3.64
C SER A 76 -16.78 -3.74 2.59
N ILE A 77 -17.05 -3.40 1.34
CA ILE A 77 -17.38 -4.36 0.29
C ILE A 77 -16.24 -5.36 0.00
N ASP A 78 -14.97 -4.95 0.12
CA ASP A 78 -13.84 -5.86 -0.07
C ASP A 78 -13.80 -6.95 1.00
N ILE A 79 -14.19 -6.62 2.23
CA ILE A 79 -14.32 -7.61 3.32
C ILE A 79 -15.44 -8.60 3.02
N GLU A 80 -16.58 -8.13 2.46
CA GLU A 80 -17.69 -8.99 2.07
C GLU A 80 -17.28 -9.94 0.94
N HIS A 81 -16.59 -9.42 -0.08
CA HIS A 81 -16.07 -10.22 -1.19
C HIS A 81 -15.02 -11.24 -0.72
N ASP A 82 -14.08 -10.80 0.14
CA ASP A 82 -13.05 -11.69 0.69
C ASP A 82 -13.67 -12.83 1.54
N ASN A 83 -14.70 -12.52 2.32
CA ASN A 83 -15.43 -13.53 3.08
C ASN A 83 -16.18 -14.52 2.19
N ALA A 84 -16.78 -14.06 1.09
CA ALA A 84 -17.47 -14.91 0.12
C ALA A 84 -16.50 -15.83 -0.65
N ASP A 85 -15.24 -15.41 -0.78
CA ASP A 85 -14.21 -16.09 -1.57
C ASP A 85 -13.19 -16.87 -0.72
N GLN A 86 -13.44 -17.07 0.59
CA GLN A 86 -12.50 -17.72 1.51
C GLN A 86 -12.01 -19.08 1.04
N GLU A 87 -12.88 -19.88 0.43
CA GLU A 87 -12.56 -21.21 -0.08
C GLU A 87 -11.90 -21.21 -1.46
N LYS A 88 -11.88 -20.06 -2.14
CA LYS A 88 -11.26 -19.91 -3.46
C LYS A 88 -9.78 -19.60 -3.33
N LYS A 89 -8.96 -20.30 -4.09
CA LYS A 89 -7.53 -20.04 -4.17
C LYS A 89 -7.11 -19.63 -5.57
N LEU A 90 -6.18 -18.71 -5.63
CA LEU A 90 -5.48 -18.37 -6.86
C LEU A 90 -4.66 -19.58 -7.32
N LEU A 91 -4.79 -19.93 -8.59
CA LEU A 91 -4.12 -21.09 -9.19
C LEU A 91 -2.76 -20.74 -9.79
N MET A 92 -2.59 -19.46 -10.20
CA MET A 92 -1.31 -18.95 -10.69
C MET A 92 -0.30 -18.83 -9.52
N PRO A 93 1.00 -18.94 -9.81
CA PRO A 93 2.06 -18.60 -8.85
C PRO A 93 1.98 -17.14 -8.39
N ILE A 94 2.31 -16.90 -7.14
CA ILE A 94 2.31 -15.57 -6.52
C ILE A 94 3.70 -15.26 -5.97
N LEU A 95 4.25 -14.12 -6.37
CA LEU A 95 5.40 -13.50 -5.72
C LEU A 95 4.93 -12.42 -4.75
N ALA A 96 5.19 -12.59 -3.46
CA ALA A 96 4.88 -11.61 -2.42
C ALA A 96 6.18 -10.92 -1.96
N LEU A 97 6.30 -9.63 -2.23
CA LEU A 97 7.41 -8.80 -1.74
C LEU A 97 6.88 -7.77 -0.73
N TRP A 98 7.59 -7.60 0.39
CA TRP A 98 7.21 -6.61 1.40
C TRP A 98 8.43 -5.94 2.04
N ALA A 99 8.18 -4.80 2.64
CA ALA A 99 9.23 -3.99 3.27
C ALA A 99 9.68 -4.59 4.60
N LYS A 100 10.96 -4.87 4.75
CA LYS A 100 11.58 -5.36 6.00
C LYS A 100 11.38 -4.38 7.16
N HIS A 101 11.32 -3.10 6.85
CA HIS A 101 11.13 -2.04 7.85
C HIS A 101 9.69 -1.53 7.91
N GLY A 102 8.76 -2.25 7.27
CA GLY A 102 7.34 -1.90 7.19
C GLY A 102 6.48 -2.54 8.28
N VAL A 103 5.19 -2.17 8.25
CA VAL A 103 4.18 -2.69 9.18
C VAL A 103 3.89 -4.15 8.91
N ILE A 104 3.95 -4.58 7.65
CA ILE A 104 3.67 -5.96 7.26
C ILE A 104 4.64 -6.91 7.98
N GLU A 105 5.93 -6.65 7.91
CA GLU A 105 6.95 -7.47 8.59
C GLU A 105 6.77 -7.53 10.12
N THR A 106 6.31 -6.43 10.71
CA THR A 106 6.21 -6.35 12.18
C THR A 106 4.91 -6.85 12.77
N CYS A 107 3.84 -6.91 11.97
CA CYS A 107 2.49 -7.21 12.45
C CYS A 107 1.91 -8.50 11.87
N PHE A 108 2.45 -9.00 10.76
CA PHE A 108 1.87 -10.12 10.03
C PHE A 108 2.94 -11.13 9.59
N ASP A 109 2.52 -12.38 9.40
CA ASP A 109 3.25 -13.39 8.64
C ASP A 109 2.72 -13.34 7.20
N ALA A 110 3.39 -12.57 6.35
CA ALA A 110 2.93 -12.30 4.99
C ALA A 110 2.75 -13.58 4.16
N LEU A 111 3.72 -14.48 4.18
CA LEU A 111 3.63 -15.72 3.41
C LEU A 111 2.53 -16.65 3.91
N LYS A 112 2.33 -16.71 5.23
CA LYS A 112 1.24 -17.51 5.81
C LYS A 112 -0.13 -16.99 5.35
N LEU A 113 -0.32 -15.67 5.35
CA LEU A 113 -1.57 -15.06 4.90
C LEU A 113 -1.82 -15.31 3.41
N TRP A 114 -0.81 -15.12 2.56
CA TRP A 114 -0.95 -15.38 1.13
C TRP A 114 -1.23 -16.86 0.82
N ARG A 115 -0.65 -17.81 1.57
CA ARG A 115 -0.93 -19.24 1.43
C ARG A 115 -2.37 -19.63 1.78
N LEU A 116 -3.11 -18.80 2.49
CA LEU A 116 -4.55 -18.98 2.65
C LEU A 116 -5.31 -18.69 1.34
N ARG A 117 -4.77 -17.86 0.47
CA ARG A 117 -5.41 -17.36 -0.75
C ARG A 117 -4.82 -17.91 -2.05
N ALA A 118 -3.69 -18.57 -2.02
CA ALA A 118 -3.03 -19.11 -3.22
C ALA A 118 -2.37 -20.46 -2.94
N ASN A 119 -2.23 -21.27 -3.99
CA ASN A 119 -1.62 -22.60 -3.91
C ASN A 119 -0.10 -22.55 -3.93
N GLN A 120 0.47 -21.65 -4.72
CA GLN A 120 1.91 -21.47 -4.90
C GLN A 120 2.28 -20.04 -4.53
N VAL A 121 3.01 -19.87 -3.44
CA VAL A 121 3.43 -18.57 -2.94
C VAL A 121 4.89 -18.64 -2.55
N GLU A 122 5.67 -17.76 -3.16
CA GLU A 122 7.02 -17.43 -2.76
C GLU A 122 7.17 -15.93 -2.47
N GLY A 123 8.22 -15.54 -1.82
CA GLY A 123 8.49 -14.14 -1.56
C GLY A 123 9.36 -13.92 -0.33
N GLU A 124 9.71 -12.67 -0.13
CA GLU A 124 10.64 -12.27 0.93
C GLU A 124 10.47 -10.80 1.34
N ALA A 125 11.01 -10.45 2.50
CA ALA A 125 11.14 -9.08 2.94
C ALA A 125 12.37 -8.42 2.33
N LEU A 126 12.20 -7.34 1.57
CA LEU A 126 13.29 -6.54 1.02
C LEU A 126 13.77 -5.46 1.98
N GLN A 127 15.05 -5.09 1.92
CA GLN A 127 15.67 -4.11 2.81
C GLN A 127 15.23 -2.66 2.52
N ALA A 128 13.94 -2.42 2.53
CA ALA A 128 13.30 -1.15 2.20
C ALA A 128 12.25 -0.73 3.25
N GLY A 129 11.79 0.51 3.12
CA GLY A 129 10.56 1.01 3.73
C GLY A 129 9.34 0.74 2.84
N HIS A 130 8.26 1.45 3.09
CA HIS A 130 6.96 1.19 2.46
C HIS A 130 6.96 1.34 0.93
N TYR A 131 7.75 2.25 0.41
CA TYR A 131 7.80 2.56 -1.03
C TYR A 131 8.97 1.84 -1.72
N MET A 132 8.98 0.52 -1.67
CA MET A 132 10.08 -0.32 -2.16
C MET A 132 10.47 0.00 -3.61
N ALA A 133 9.50 0.21 -4.49
CA ALA A 133 9.74 0.52 -5.90
C ALA A 133 10.45 1.87 -6.11
N GLU A 134 10.31 2.79 -5.16
CA GLU A 134 11.00 4.08 -5.17
C GLU A 134 12.35 4.03 -4.42
N GLU A 135 12.42 3.20 -3.38
CA GLU A 135 13.61 3.11 -2.51
C GLU A 135 14.70 2.22 -3.09
N ILE A 136 14.31 1.10 -3.74
CA ILE A 136 15.20 0.07 -4.26
C ILE A 136 14.68 -0.49 -5.61
N PRO A 137 14.45 0.36 -6.64
CA PRO A 137 13.79 -0.05 -7.88
C PRO A 137 14.48 -1.21 -8.61
N ASP A 138 15.80 -1.21 -8.64
CA ASP A 138 16.58 -2.23 -9.35
C ASP A 138 16.41 -3.61 -8.69
N GLU A 139 16.39 -3.68 -7.36
CA GLU A 139 16.20 -4.93 -6.64
C GLU A 139 14.77 -5.47 -6.84
N VAL A 140 13.76 -4.61 -6.75
CA VAL A 140 12.37 -4.98 -7.02
C VAL A 140 12.20 -5.48 -8.45
N ALA A 141 12.76 -4.76 -9.44
CA ALA A 141 12.70 -5.14 -10.85
C ALA A 141 13.41 -6.50 -11.10
N ALA A 142 14.56 -6.73 -10.48
CA ALA A 142 15.29 -7.98 -10.60
C ALA A 142 14.45 -9.16 -10.06
N ARG A 143 13.88 -9.03 -8.85
CA ARG A 143 13.02 -10.08 -8.25
C ARG A 143 11.80 -10.40 -9.09
N MET A 144 11.14 -9.36 -9.62
CA MET A 144 9.99 -9.55 -10.52
C MET A 144 10.40 -10.22 -11.82
N SER A 145 11.52 -9.82 -12.43
CA SER A 145 12.02 -10.41 -13.67
C SER A 145 12.38 -11.89 -13.48
N ASP A 146 13.10 -12.23 -12.43
CA ASP A 146 13.45 -13.61 -12.10
C ASP A 146 12.20 -14.48 -11.94
N PHE A 147 11.20 -13.98 -11.22
CA PHE A 147 9.94 -14.67 -11.05
C PHE A 147 9.22 -14.91 -12.38
N PHE A 148 9.04 -13.88 -13.20
CA PHE A 148 8.33 -14.01 -14.48
C PHE A 148 9.06 -14.85 -15.53
N LEU A 149 10.36 -15.07 -15.39
CA LEU A 149 11.13 -15.96 -16.26
C LEU A 149 11.02 -17.45 -15.84
N THR A 150 10.50 -17.73 -14.65
CA THR A 150 10.43 -19.10 -14.09
C THR A 150 9.01 -19.69 -14.06
N VAL A 151 7.99 -18.89 -14.34
CA VAL A 151 6.56 -19.28 -14.30
C VAL A 151 5.93 -19.39 -15.67
#